data_02a48bb1af89673e5eeb2bf2ed7f1c60
#
_entry.id   02a48bb1af89673e5eeb2bf2ed7f1c60
#
_cell.length_a   1.000
_cell.length_b   1.000
_cell.length_c   1.000
_cell.angle_alpha   90.00
_cell.angle_beta   90.00
_cell.angle_gamma   90.00
#
_symmetry.space_group_name_H-M   'P 1'
#
loop_
_entity.id
_entity.type
_entity.pdbx_description
1 polymer ?
#
loop_
_entity_poly.entity_id
_entity_poly.type
_entity_poly.pdbx_seq_one_letter_code
_entity_poly.pdbx_strand_id
1 'polypeptide(L)'
;MNAKRIKRVALYVRVSTDHQTIKNQERELEAVAERHGWSVVTVFKDQGISGAKGRDKRPGLDKLMQAVSRKEFDLVAAWSVDRLGRSLLDLVQVLQELHGKGIDLYLHQQGIDTTTPSGKAMFQMMGVFAEFERSIIHERVMAGLARAKAEGTQLGRRATVTNDTAKVQAIRTDHAAGKSLREIAQKHGVGHSTVARLTTGVT
;
A
#
# COMPACT_ATOMS: atom_id res chain seq x y z
N MET A 1 -3.19 -22.01 -39.37
CA MET A 1 -2.38 -22.28 -38.15
C MET A 1 -2.06 -20.92 -37.51
N ASN A 2 -2.73 -20.56 -36.41
CA ASN A 2 -2.37 -19.31 -35.67
C ASN A 2 -1.00 -19.53 -35.04
N ALA A 3 0.02 -18.79 -35.45
CA ALA A 3 1.30 -18.78 -34.80
C ALA A 3 1.06 -18.36 -33.34
N LYS A 4 1.35 -19.24 -32.37
CA LYS A 4 1.23 -18.97 -30.95
C LYS A 4 2.12 -17.77 -30.62
N ARG A 5 1.52 -16.61 -30.38
CA ARG A 5 2.25 -15.39 -30.05
C ARG A 5 3.13 -15.64 -28.83
N ILE A 6 4.42 -15.47 -28.98
CA ILE A 6 5.38 -15.61 -27.88
C ILE A 6 5.04 -14.55 -26.83
N LYS A 7 4.78 -14.99 -25.58
CA LYS A 7 4.50 -14.07 -24.48
C LYS A 7 5.78 -13.36 -24.05
N ARG A 8 5.70 -12.04 -23.93
CA ARG A 8 6.76 -11.21 -23.37
C ARG A 8 6.63 -11.26 -21.85
N VAL A 9 7.69 -11.64 -21.14
CA VAL A 9 7.68 -11.78 -19.68
C VAL A 9 8.62 -10.77 -19.02
N ALA A 10 8.13 -10.13 -17.96
CA ALA A 10 8.95 -9.37 -17.02
C ALA A 10 9.23 -10.25 -15.79
N LEU A 11 10.50 -10.36 -15.39
CA LEU A 11 10.88 -11.05 -14.18
C LEU A 11 10.94 -10.07 -13.01
N TYR A 12 10.44 -10.48 -11.84
CA TYR A 12 10.58 -9.72 -10.61
C TYR A 12 11.24 -10.56 -9.52
N VAL A 13 12.38 -10.09 -9.03
CA VAL A 13 13.18 -10.74 -7.99
C VAL A 13 13.44 -9.79 -6.82
N ARG A 14 13.36 -10.32 -5.59
CA ARG A 14 13.61 -9.55 -4.37
C ARG A 14 14.35 -10.39 -3.32
N VAL A 15 15.37 -9.80 -2.71
CA VAL A 15 16.05 -10.38 -1.55
C VAL A 15 16.35 -9.33 -0.49
N SER A 16 16.39 -9.75 0.77
CA SER A 16 16.66 -8.88 1.92
C SER A 16 18.15 -8.59 2.11
N THR A 17 19.05 -9.54 1.82
CA THR A 17 20.47 -9.44 2.26
C THR A 17 21.51 -10.11 1.36
N ASP A 18 21.16 -10.98 0.41
CA ASP A 18 22.16 -11.82 -0.26
C ASP A 18 22.12 -11.70 -1.78
N HIS A 19 23.24 -11.25 -2.38
CA HIS A 19 23.44 -11.16 -3.83
C HIS A 19 23.34 -12.52 -4.54
N GLN A 20 23.77 -13.58 -3.87
CA GLN A 20 23.79 -14.92 -4.45
C GLN A 20 22.39 -15.46 -4.66
N THR A 21 21.47 -15.13 -3.75
CA THR A 21 20.05 -15.53 -3.83
C THR A 21 19.30 -14.83 -4.96
N ILE A 22 19.63 -13.57 -5.30
CA ILE A 22 19.00 -12.89 -6.46
C ILE A 22 19.34 -13.61 -7.76
N LYS A 23 20.62 -13.89 -7.97
CA LYS A 23 21.09 -14.57 -9.19
C LYS A 23 20.45 -15.96 -9.34
N ASN A 24 20.26 -16.68 -8.23
CA ASN A 24 19.61 -17.98 -8.27
C ASN A 24 18.13 -17.85 -8.66
N GLN A 25 17.39 -16.92 -8.03
CA GLN A 25 15.97 -16.67 -8.38
C GLN A 25 15.81 -16.25 -9.85
N GLU A 26 16.67 -15.33 -10.33
CA GLU A 26 16.68 -14.87 -11.72
C GLU A 26 16.92 -16.04 -12.67
N ARG A 27 17.97 -16.81 -12.44
CA ARG A 27 18.34 -17.94 -13.28
C ARG A 27 17.25 -19.04 -13.34
N GLU A 28 16.57 -19.32 -12.23
CA GLU A 28 15.46 -20.27 -12.22
C GLU A 28 14.24 -19.73 -12.97
N LEU A 29 13.91 -18.44 -12.81
CA LEU A 29 12.83 -17.82 -13.56
C LEU A 29 13.12 -17.73 -15.06
N GLU A 30 14.37 -17.48 -15.45
CA GLU A 30 14.84 -17.54 -16.85
C GLU A 30 14.67 -18.96 -17.42
N ALA A 31 15.08 -19.98 -16.69
CA ALA A 31 14.90 -21.38 -17.08
C ALA A 31 13.42 -21.77 -17.20
N VAL A 32 12.54 -21.18 -16.37
CA VAL A 32 11.09 -21.33 -16.50
C VAL A 32 10.59 -20.67 -17.78
N ALA A 33 11.02 -19.44 -18.04
CA ALA A 33 10.62 -18.70 -19.24
C ALA A 33 11.02 -19.47 -20.52
N GLU A 34 12.23 -20.01 -20.55
CA GLU A 34 12.72 -20.85 -21.66
C GLU A 34 11.84 -22.08 -21.86
N ARG A 35 11.54 -22.83 -20.78
CA ARG A 35 10.67 -24.04 -20.84
C ARG A 35 9.26 -23.75 -21.35
N HIS A 36 8.73 -22.56 -21.05
CA HIS A 36 7.40 -22.13 -21.48
C HIS A 36 7.41 -21.44 -22.85
N GLY A 37 8.59 -21.18 -23.44
CA GLY A 37 8.75 -20.45 -24.68
C GLY A 37 8.37 -18.97 -24.55
N TRP A 38 8.61 -18.38 -23.37
CA TRP A 38 8.41 -16.94 -23.14
C TRP A 38 9.68 -16.15 -23.47
N SER A 39 9.49 -14.91 -23.92
CA SER A 39 10.60 -13.99 -24.17
C SER A 39 10.79 -13.08 -22.97
N VAL A 40 11.91 -13.18 -22.26
CA VAL A 40 12.25 -12.27 -21.15
C VAL A 40 12.61 -10.91 -21.72
N VAL A 41 11.82 -9.88 -21.43
CA VAL A 41 12.03 -8.52 -21.96
C VAL A 41 12.69 -7.60 -20.94
N THR A 42 12.51 -7.86 -19.64
CA THR A 42 13.10 -7.05 -18.58
C THR A 42 13.13 -7.80 -17.25
N VAL A 43 14.05 -7.40 -16.36
CA VAL A 43 14.17 -7.93 -15.00
C VAL A 43 14.16 -6.77 -14.00
N PHE A 44 13.17 -6.75 -13.13
CA PHE A 44 13.06 -5.78 -12.04
C PHE A 44 13.62 -6.39 -10.76
N LYS A 45 14.45 -5.62 -10.05
CA LYS A 45 15.19 -6.12 -8.88
C LYS A 45 15.02 -5.17 -7.70
N ASP A 46 14.69 -5.73 -6.53
CA ASP A 46 14.76 -5.04 -5.24
C ASP A 46 15.74 -5.78 -4.33
N GLN A 47 16.85 -5.10 -4.00
CA GLN A 47 17.95 -5.67 -3.23
C GLN A 47 18.11 -4.94 -1.90
N GLY A 48 18.41 -5.69 -0.83
CA GLY A 48 18.59 -5.13 0.51
C GLY A 48 17.29 -4.58 1.11
N ILE A 49 16.14 -4.92 0.54
CA ILE A 49 14.84 -4.37 0.95
C ILE A 49 13.98 -5.47 1.56
N SER A 50 13.67 -5.32 2.87
CA SER A 50 12.73 -6.19 3.56
C SER A 50 11.33 -6.09 2.94
N GLY A 51 10.63 -7.22 2.84
CA GLY A 51 9.23 -7.27 2.39
C GLY A 51 8.26 -6.45 3.26
N ALA A 52 8.67 -6.10 4.50
CA ALA A 52 7.90 -5.24 5.39
C ALA A 52 7.81 -3.77 4.94
N LYS A 53 8.68 -3.33 4.00
CA LYS A 53 8.64 -1.96 3.45
C LYS A 53 7.58 -1.87 2.34
N GLY A 54 6.78 -0.79 2.34
CA GLY A 54 5.77 -0.52 1.34
C GLY A 54 6.33 -0.31 -0.07
N ARG A 55 5.45 -0.15 -1.06
CA ARG A 55 5.79 0.07 -2.48
C ARG A 55 6.70 1.29 -2.67
N ASP A 56 6.49 2.36 -1.90
CA ASP A 56 7.29 3.59 -1.86
C ASP A 56 8.78 3.37 -1.56
N LYS A 57 9.11 2.25 -0.92
CA LYS A 57 10.49 1.86 -0.56
C LYS A 57 11.00 0.67 -1.39
N ARG A 58 10.31 0.32 -2.47
CA ARG A 58 10.62 -0.81 -3.37
C ARG A 58 10.69 -0.30 -4.81
N PRO A 59 11.81 0.34 -5.20
CA PRO A 59 11.95 0.98 -6.51
C PRO A 59 11.82 0.00 -7.68
N GLY A 60 12.22 -1.27 -7.50
CA GLY A 60 12.04 -2.32 -8.50
C GLY A 60 10.57 -2.65 -8.73
N LEU A 61 9.79 -2.82 -7.64
CA LEU A 61 8.34 -3.05 -7.73
C LEU A 61 7.62 -1.83 -8.33
N ASP A 62 8.01 -0.62 -7.92
CA ASP A 62 7.39 0.58 -8.46
C ASP A 62 7.60 0.72 -9.97
N LYS A 63 8.83 0.48 -10.46
CA LYS A 63 9.14 0.43 -11.90
C LYS A 63 8.36 -0.67 -12.61
N LEU A 64 8.24 -1.86 -12.00
CA LEU A 64 7.42 -2.94 -12.54
C LEU A 64 5.97 -2.47 -12.74
N MET A 65 5.35 -1.83 -11.74
CA MET A 65 3.96 -1.38 -11.81
C MET A 65 3.76 -0.23 -12.81
N GLN A 66 4.76 0.64 -12.98
CA GLN A 66 4.75 1.65 -14.05
C GLN A 66 4.79 0.98 -15.44
N ALA A 67 5.61 -0.03 -15.63
CA ALA A 67 5.69 -0.80 -16.88
C ALA A 67 4.39 -1.62 -17.14
N VAL A 68 3.75 -2.15 -16.08
CA VAL A 68 2.40 -2.76 -16.12
C VAL A 68 1.38 -1.75 -16.67
N SER A 69 1.39 -0.52 -16.15
CA SER A 69 0.47 0.52 -16.61
C SER A 69 0.63 0.84 -18.10
N ARG A 70 1.85 0.73 -18.63
CA ARG A 70 2.20 0.94 -20.05
C ARG A 70 2.05 -0.32 -20.92
N LYS A 71 1.72 -1.48 -20.34
CA LYS A 71 1.60 -2.78 -21.04
C LYS A 71 2.87 -3.18 -21.81
N GLU A 72 4.03 -2.99 -21.20
CA GLU A 72 5.31 -3.28 -21.83
C GLU A 72 5.57 -4.79 -22.03
N PHE A 73 4.82 -5.64 -21.32
CA PHE A 73 4.88 -7.10 -21.37
C PHE A 73 3.51 -7.73 -21.17
N ASP A 74 3.42 -9.03 -21.37
CA ASP A 74 2.16 -9.78 -21.35
C ASP A 74 2.02 -10.62 -20.05
N LEU A 75 3.12 -10.85 -19.33
CA LEU A 75 3.19 -11.69 -18.14
C LEU A 75 4.26 -11.15 -17.16
N VAL A 76 3.97 -11.25 -15.88
CA VAL A 76 4.94 -11.06 -14.79
C VAL A 76 5.27 -12.43 -14.20
N ALA A 77 6.55 -12.77 -14.10
CA ALA A 77 7.01 -13.95 -13.37
C ALA A 77 7.75 -13.50 -12.10
N ALA A 78 7.32 -14.01 -10.97
CA ALA A 78 7.95 -13.75 -9.68
C ALA A 78 8.28 -15.06 -8.96
N TRP A 79 9.29 -15.02 -8.08
CA TRP A 79 9.73 -16.19 -7.34
C TRP A 79 8.64 -16.74 -6.43
N SER A 80 7.99 -15.87 -5.67
CA SER A 80 6.95 -16.25 -4.70
C SER A 80 6.05 -15.08 -4.36
N VAL A 81 4.91 -15.39 -3.76
CA VAL A 81 3.89 -14.42 -3.31
C VAL A 81 4.49 -13.31 -2.43
N ASP A 82 5.35 -13.68 -1.46
CA ASP A 82 5.97 -12.74 -0.53
C ASP A 82 6.98 -11.80 -1.18
N ARG A 83 7.36 -12.05 -2.43
CA ARG A 83 8.15 -11.11 -3.23
C ARG A 83 7.30 -9.95 -3.73
N LEU A 84 6.06 -10.20 -4.12
CA LEU A 84 5.14 -9.17 -4.64
C LEU A 84 4.44 -8.37 -3.53
N GLY A 85 3.88 -9.03 -2.52
CA GLY A 85 3.16 -8.42 -1.40
C GLY A 85 3.81 -8.69 -0.06
N ARG A 86 3.63 -7.79 0.92
CA ARG A 86 3.99 -7.99 2.34
C ARG A 86 2.83 -8.52 3.17
N SER A 87 1.63 -8.36 2.64
CA SER A 87 0.37 -8.82 3.21
C SER A 87 -0.49 -9.38 2.09
N LEU A 88 -1.50 -10.15 2.44
CA LEU A 88 -2.47 -10.64 1.47
C LEU A 88 -3.13 -9.46 0.73
N LEU A 89 -3.40 -8.37 1.44
CA LEU A 89 -3.98 -7.16 0.87
C LEU A 89 -3.08 -6.50 -0.20
N ASP A 90 -1.78 -6.32 0.09
CA ASP A 90 -0.84 -5.75 -0.88
C ASP A 90 -0.72 -6.63 -2.12
N LEU A 91 -0.69 -7.96 -1.91
CA LEU A 91 -0.65 -8.92 -3.00
C LEU A 91 -1.87 -8.77 -3.89
N VAL A 92 -3.07 -8.73 -3.30
CA VAL A 92 -4.32 -8.60 -4.07
C VAL A 92 -4.36 -7.30 -4.85
N GLN A 93 -3.87 -6.20 -4.30
CA GLN A 93 -3.77 -4.93 -5.05
C GLN A 93 -2.88 -5.08 -6.29
N VAL A 94 -1.67 -5.66 -6.14
CA VAL A 94 -0.79 -5.95 -7.28
C VAL A 94 -1.50 -6.84 -8.31
N LEU A 95 -2.18 -7.86 -7.83
CA LEU A 95 -2.91 -8.82 -8.67
C LEU A 95 -4.08 -8.16 -9.42
N GLN A 96 -4.84 -7.29 -8.77
CA GLN A 96 -5.94 -6.54 -9.40
C GLN A 96 -5.41 -5.57 -10.46
N GLU A 97 -4.28 -4.89 -10.20
CA GLU A 97 -3.63 -4.03 -11.20
C GLU A 97 -3.19 -4.83 -12.44
N LEU A 98 -2.53 -5.99 -12.25
CA LEU A 98 -2.12 -6.88 -13.35
C LEU A 98 -3.34 -7.34 -14.16
N HIS A 99 -4.36 -7.87 -13.48
CA HIS A 99 -5.58 -8.37 -14.11
C HIS A 99 -6.33 -7.27 -14.87
N GLY A 100 -6.48 -6.09 -14.26
CA GLY A 100 -7.12 -4.93 -14.90
C GLY A 100 -6.41 -4.45 -16.17
N LYS A 101 -5.10 -4.75 -16.29
CA LYS A 101 -4.30 -4.47 -17.50
C LYS A 101 -4.23 -5.67 -18.46
N GLY A 102 -4.83 -6.81 -18.11
CA GLY A 102 -4.76 -8.05 -18.90
C GLY A 102 -3.37 -8.67 -18.93
N ILE A 103 -2.57 -8.45 -17.87
CA ILE A 103 -1.25 -9.03 -17.71
C ILE A 103 -1.36 -10.27 -16.83
N ASP A 104 -0.84 -11.40 -17.31
CA ASP A 104 -0.82 -12.66 -16.59
C ASP A 104 0.25 -12.65 -15.47
N LEU A 105 0.12 -13.60 -14.52
CA LEU A 105 1.06 -13.80 -13.44
C LEU A 105 1.52 -15.26 -13.39
N TYR A 106 2.82 -15.44 -13.15
CA TYR A 106 3.42 -16.71 -12.80
C TYR A 106 4.16 -16.61 -11.46
N LEU A 107 3.83 -17.50 -10.52
CA LEU A 107 4.48 -17.61 -9.21
C LEU A 107 5.18 -18.96 -9.11
N HIS A 108 6.50 -18.94 -9.11
CA HIS A 108 7.32 -20.13 -9.22
C HIS A 108 7.13 -21.11 -8.06
N GLN A 109 7.27 -20.64 -6.82
CA GLN A 109 7.18 -21.52 -5.64
C GLN A 109 5.77 -22.07 -5.40
N GLN A 110 4.72 -21.31 -5.76
CA GLN A 110 3.34 -21.73 -5.60
C GLN A 110 2.81 -22.53 -6.79
N GLY A 111 3.55 -22.60 -7.88
CA GLY A 111 3.09 -23.22 -9.12
C GLY A 111 1.84 -22.57 -9.73
N ILE A 112 1.62 -21.28 -9.43
CA ILE A 112 0.44 -20.54 -9.93
C ILE A 112 0.78 -19.94 -11.27
N ASP A 113 0.00 -20.30 -12.30
CA ASP A 113 0.10 -19.77 -13.65
C ASP A 113 -1.28 -19.30 -14.13
N THR A 114 -1.51 -17.98 -14.12
CA THR A 114 -2.78 -17.39 -14.53
C THR A 114 -3.01 -17.43 -16.04
N THR A 115 -2.06 -17.95 -16.82
CA THR A 115 -2.30 -18.25 -18.24
C THR A 115 -3.20 -19.48 -18.42
N THR A 116 -3.31 -20.32 -17.36
CA THR A 116 -4.16 -21.50 -17.33
C THR A 116 -5.51 -21.21 -16.67
N PRO A 117 -6.59 -21.93 -17.05
CA PRO A 117 -7.89 -21.79 -16.40
C PRO A 117 -7.85 -22.06 -14.88
N SER A 118 -7.11 -23.08 -14.45
CA SER A 118 -6.95 -23.44 -13.03
C SER A 118 -6.21 -22.36 -12.25
N GLY A 119 -5.12 -21.82 -12.80
CA GLY A 119 -4.40 -20.72 -12.18
C GLY A 119 -5.23 -19.44 -12.10
N LYS A 120 -6.06 -19.14 -13.12
CA LYS A 120 -7.03 -18.04 -13.06
C LYS A 120 -8.06 -18.24 -11.96
N ALA A 121 -8.63 -19.43 -11.84
CA ALA A 121 -9.59 -19.74 -10.80
C ALA A 121 -8.95 -19.61 -9.40
N MET A 122 -7.75 -20.15 -9.19
CA MET A 122 -7.01 -20.02 -7.93
C MET A 122 -6.71 -18.57 -7.59
N PHE A 123 -6.33 -17.78 -8.59
CA PHE A 123 -6.11 -16.34 -8.46
C PHE A 123 -7.39 -15.60 -8.02
N GLN A 124 -8.53 -15.90 -8.64
CA GLN A 124 -9.82 -15.29 -8.27
C GLN A 124 -10.22 -15.64 -6.83
N MET A 125 -10.01 -16.91 -6.42
CA MET A 125 -10.22 -17.32 -5.02
C MET A 125 -9.34 -16.54 -4.03
N MET A 126 -8.08 -16.32 -4.34
CA MET A 126 -7.19 -15.50 -3.50
C MET A 126 -7.73 -14.07 -3.36
N GLY A 127 -8.29 -13.48 -4.42
CA GLY A 127 -8.94 -12.17 -4.38
C GLY A 127 -10.13 -12.14 -3.42
N VAL A 128 -11.00 -13.15 -3.50
CA VAL A 128 -12.16 -13.27 -2.59
C VAL A 128 -11.71 -13.41 -1.12
N PHE A 129 -10.71 -14.25 -0.84
CA PHE A 129 -10.18 -14.41 0.52
C PHE A 129 -9.61 -13.09 1.08
N ALA A 130 -8.96 -12.29 0.26
CA ALA A 130 -8.41 -11.02 0.71
C ALA A 130 -9.48 -9.96 0.97
N GLU A 131 -10.56 -9.93 0.19
CA GLU A 131 -11.72 -9.09 0.48
C GLU A 131 -12.41 -9.50 1.79
N PHE A 132 -12.51 -10.81 2.01
CA PHE A 132 -13.06 -11.37 3.25
C PHE A 132 -12.19 -10.98 4.46
N GLU A 133 -10.87 -11.13 4.38
CA GLU A 133 -9.95 -10.70 5.44
C GLU A 133 -10.07 -9.20 5.74
N ARG A 134 -10.16 -8.36 4.70
CA ARG A 134 -10.37 -6.91 4.84
C ARG A 134 -11.68 -6.61 5.58
N SER A 135 -12.76 -7.31 5.23
CA SER A 135 -14.07 -7.15 5.88
C SER A 135 -13.98 -7.48 7.37
N ILE A 136 -13.37 -8.62 7.73
CA ILE A 136 -13.18 -9.02 9.13
C ILE A 136 -12.34 -7.98 9.90
N ILE A 137 -11.26 -7.47 9.30
CA ILE A 137 -10.43 -6.44 9.94
C ILE A 137 -11.25 -5.17 10.16
N HIS A 138 -12.01 -4.74 9.15
CA HIS A 138 -12.88 -3.57 9.25
C HIS A 138 -13.93 -3.73 10.37
N GLU A 139 -14.61 -4.86 10.43
CA GLU A 139 -15.58 -5.16 11.49
C GLU A 139 -14.96 -5.10 12.88
N ARG A 140 -13.76 -5.71 13.05
CA ARG A 140 -13.04 -5.66 14.34
C ARG A 140 -12.65 -4.24 14.74
N VAL A 141 -12.19 -3.43 13.78
CA VAL A 141 -11.85 -2.02 14.02
C VAL A 141 -13.10 -1.24 14.40
N MET A 142 -14.22 -1.41 13.70
CA MET A 142 -15.47 -0.73 13.99
C MET A 142 -16.02 -1.13 15.36
N ALA A 143 -16.00 -2.42 15.71
CA ALA A 143 -16.38 -2.90 17.03
C ALA A 143 -15.50 -2.32 18.15
N GLY A 144 -14.18 -2.24 17.92
CA GLY A 144 -13.23 -1.62 18.86
C GLY A 144 -13.51 -0.12 19.06
N LEU A 145 -13.77 0.62 17.97
CA LEU A 145 -14.12 2.04 18.03
C LEU A 145 -15.46 2.26 18.74
N ALA A 146 -16.45 1.41 18.49
CA ALA A 146 -17.75 1.47 19.17
C ALA A 146 -17.60 1.25 20.69
N ARG A 147 -16.80 0.26 21.10
CA ARG A 147 -16.48 0.00 22.51
C ARG A 147 -15.78 1.19 23.16
N ALA A 148 -14.71 1.71 22.54
CA ALA A 148 -13.97 2.86 23.06
C ALA A 148 -14.88 4.09 23.21
N LYS A 149 -15.81 4.31 22.27
CA LYS A 149 -16.82 5.39 22.35
C LYS A 149 -17.80 5.16 23.50
N ALA A 150 -18.26 3.92 23.72
CA ALA A 150 -19.16 3.57 24.82
C ALA A 150 -18.46 3.75 26.19
N GLU A 151 -17.15 3.50 26.26
CA GLU A 151 -16.31 3.72 27.44
C GLU A 151 -15.92 5.21 27.64
N GLY A 152 -16.48 6.13 26.83
CA GLY A 152 -16.25 7.58 26.95
C GLY A 152 -14.92 8.06 26.37
N THR A 153 -14.20 7.21 25.64
CA THR A 153 -12.95 7.62 24.99
C THR A 153 -13.25 8.57 23.84
N GLN A 154 -12.69 9.78 23.91
CA GLN A 154 -12.81 10.75 22.83
C GLN A 154 -11.94 10.32 21.64
N LEU A 155 -12.59 9.97 20.53
CA LEU A 155 -11.92 9.58 19.28
C LEU A 155 -11.45 10.81 18.51
N GLY A 156 -10.33 10.69 17.82
CA GLY A 156 -9.75 11.74 16.99
C GLY A 156 -8.59 12.48 17.66
N ARG A 157 -8.12 13.54 16.98
CA ARG A 157 -7.03 14.37 17.51
C ARG A 157 -7.49 15.12 18.74
N ARG A 158 -6.83 14.90 19.88
CA ARG A 158 -7.09 15.67 21.11
C ARG A 158 -6.89 17.16 20.84
N ALA A 159 -7.88 17.96 21.21
CA ALA A 159 -7.77 19.42 21.12
C ALA A 159 -6.81 19.91 22.22
N THR A 160 -5.57 20.13 21.87
CA THR A 160 -4.47 20.47 22.80
C THR A 160 -4.73 21.77 23.62
N VAL A 161 -5.56 22.65 23.07
CA VAL A 161 -5.80 23.97 23.69
C VAL A 161 -7.15 24.04 24.42
N THR A 162 -8.16 23.31 23.98
CA THR A 162 -9.51 23.34 24.60
C THR A 162 -9.53 22.68 25.99
N ASN A 163 -8.56 21.83 26.31
CA ASN A 163 -8.44 21.17 27.60
C ASN A 163 -7.62 21.98 28.61
N ASP A 164 -6.96 23.05 28.17
CA ASP A 164 -6.22 23.99 29.05
C ASP A 164 -7.11 25.21 29.30
N THR A 165 -7.94 25.11 30.31
CA THR A 165 -8.91 26.15 30.69
C THR A 165 -8.22 27.50 30.97
N ALA A 166 -7.01 27.49 31.57
CA ALA A 166 -6.25 28.71 31.83
C ALA A 166 -5.79 29.39 30.54
N LYS A 167 -5.30 28.60 29.60
CA LYS A 167 -4.87 29.11 28.27
C LYS A 167 -6.05 29.62 27.42
N VAL A 168 -7.19 28.94 27.48
CA VAL A 168 -8.42 29.38 26.83
C VAL A 168 -8.89 30.73 27.39
N GLN A 169 -8.88 30.87 28.72
CA GLN A 169 -9.26 32.11 29.37
C GLN A 169 -8.30 33.27 29.02
N ALA A 170 -6.99 33.01 29.04
CA ALA A 170 -5.98 34.00 28.65
C ALA A 170 -6.15 34.48 27.20
N ILE A 171 -6.48 33.57 26.26
CA ILE A 171 -6.78 33.92 24.87
C ILE A 171 -8.02 34.81 24.78
N ARG A 172 -9.08 34.50 25.55
CA ARG A 172 -10.31 35.31 25.58
C ARG A 172 -10.08 36.71 26.16
N THR A 173 -9.28 36.79 27.24
CA THR A 173 -8.92 38.06 27.87
C THR A 173 -8.11 38.93 26.92
N ASP A 174 -7.12 38.39 26.22
CA ASP A 174 -6.34 39.14 25.22
C ASP A 174 -7.23 39.61 24.05
N HIS A 175 -8.23 38.83 23.65
CA HIS A 175 -9.19 39.23 22.61
C HIS A 175 -10.11 40.36 23.09
N ALA A 176 -10.62 40.27 24.34
CA ALA A 176 -11.44 41.33 24.94
C ALA A 176 -10.65 42.65 25.13
N ALA A 177 -9.33 42.56 25.30
CA ALA A 177 -8.42 43.70 25.34
C ALA A 177 -8.11 44.31 23.95
N GLY A 178 -8.77 43.87 22.87
CA GLY A 178 -8.67 44.40 21.52
C GLY A 178 -7.46 43.94 20.72
N LYS A 179 -6.71 42.92 21.16
CA LYS A 179 -5.58 42.39 20.40
C LYS A 179 -6.04 41.65 19.15
N SER A 180 -5.26 41.76 18.08
CA SER A 180 -5.54 41.04 16.85
C SER A 180 -5.41 39.51 17.02
N LEU A 181 -6.19 38.74 16.25
CA LEU A 181 -6.13 37.27 16.27
C LEU A 181 -4.72 36.74 15.96
N ARG A 182 -3.94 37.48 15.17
CA ARG A 182 -2.57 37.12 14.79
C ARG A 182 -1.58 37.29 15.97
N GLU A 183 -1.70 38.38 16.69
CA GLU A 183 -0.89 38.64 17.90
C GLU A 183 -1.19 37.63 19.01
N ILE A 184 -2.49 37.31 19.21
CA ILE A 184 -2.92 36.31 20.18
C ILE A 184 -2.38 34.93 19.79
N ALA A 185 -2.47 34.56 18.51
CA ALA A 185 -1.96 33.29 17.98
C ALA A 185 -0.45 33.15 18.25
N GLN A 186 0.32 34.20 17.99
CA GLN A 186 1.76 34.23 18.21
C GLN A 186 2.11 34.19 19.70
N LYS A 187 1.43 34.98 20.53
CA LYS A 187 1.67 35.05 21.99
C LYS A 187 1.43 33.71 22.70
N HIS A 188 0.35 33.01 22.31
CA HIS A 188 -0.04 31.76 22.94
C HIS A 188 0.45 30.50 22.21
N GLY A 189 1.21 30.62 21.11
CA GLY A 189 1.75 29.50 20.34
C GLY A 189 0.65 28.58 19.79
N VAL A 190 -0.44 29.17 19.26
CA VAL A 190 -1.60 28.45 18.71
C VAL A 190 -1.90 28.90 17.29
N GLY A 191 -2.61 28.07 16.53
CA GLY A 191 -2.99 28.46 15.17
C GLY A 191 -4.06 29.57 15.18
N HIS A 192 -4.01 30.47 14.18
CA HIS A 192 -4.96 31.58 14.00
C HIS A 192 -6.42 31.08 13.98
N SER A 193 -6.70 29.99 13.29
CA SER A 193 -8.03 29.35 13.26
C SER A 193 -8.52 28.87 14.66
N THR A 194 -7.57 28.46 15.52
CA THR A 194 -7.88 28.06 16.89
C THR A 194 -8.30 29.27 17.73
N VAL A 195 -7.58 30.39 17.59
CA VAL A 195 -7.93 31.63 18.28
C VAL A 195 -9.32 32.10 17.84
N ALA A 196 -9.56 32.18 16.51
CA ALA A 196 -10.86 32.57 15.96
C ALA A 196 -12.00 31.72 16.56
N ARG A 197 -11.85 30.38 16.56
CA ARG A 197 -12.86 29.47 17.10
C ARG A 197 -13.13 29.68 18.60
N LEU A 198 -12.10 30.02 19.39
CA LEU A 198 -12.22 30.21 20.85
C LEU A 198 -12.81 31.59 21.21
N THR A 199 -12.79 32.55 20.29
CA THR A 199 -13.27 33.92 20.48
C THR A 199 -14.62 34.18 19.82
N THR A 200 -14.99 33.45 18.75
CA THR A 200 -16.26 33.61 18.01
C THR A 200 -17.49 33.07 18.80
N GLY A 201 -17.32 32.35 19.90
CA GLY A 201 -18.40 31.81 20.72
C GLY A 201 -18.73 32.64 21.98
N VAL A 202 -18.32 33.90 22.01
CA VAL A 202 -18.60 34.84 23.12
C VAL A 202 -19.44 36.00 22.58
N THR A 203 -20.69 35.71 22.32
CA THR A 203 -21.79 36.67 22.22
C THR A 203 -22.91 36.21 23.12
#